data_fdb072973464f1004d4954f0dbcee92c
#
_entry.id   fdb072973464f1004d4954f0dbcee92c
#
_cell.length_a   1.000
_cell.length_b   1.000
_cell.length_c   1.000
_cell.angle_alpha   90.00
_cell.angle_beta   90.00
_cell.angle_gamma   90.00
#
_symmetry.space_group_name_H-M   'P 1'
#
loop_
_entity.id
_entity.type
_entity.pdbx_description
1 polymer ?
#
loop_
_entity_poly.entity_id
_entity_poly.type
_entity_poly.pdbx_seq_one_letter_code
_entity_poly.pdbx_strand_id
1 'polypeptide(L)'
;SDVYKRQVVGTYMITDIDGKMIPPGIIDHKEWTPENGRNNALRINGLGAPRAFYTPVLRDVKIPNTSYGEDYALGLNISRHFQIGRVYVPVYMCRRWDDNSDASLDVVKMNNNNLYKDRIRTWELQARVAMNKK
;
A
#
# COMPACT_ATOMS: atom_id res chain seq x y z
N SER A 1 15.73 8.02 -9.55
CA SER A 1 14.45 7.34 -9.69
C SER A 1 13.83 7.58 -11.05
N ASP A 2 13.05 6.65 -11.49
CA ASP A 2 12.38 6.68 -12.77
C ASP A 2 11.35 7.82 -12.82
N VAL A 3 11.35 8.60 -13.92
CA VAL A 3 10.41 9.73 -14.09
C VAL A 3 8.95 9.30 -14.08
N TYR A 4 8.67 8.03 -14.37
CA TYR A 4 7.31 7.49 -14.37
C TYR A 4 6.84 7.00 -13.01
N LYS A 5 7.73 6.96 -12.04
CA LYS A 5 7.40 6.52 -10.68
C LYS A 5 7.10 7.73 -9.82
N ARG A 6 5.89 7.79 -9.30
CA ARG A 6 5.42 8.90 -8.46
C ARG A 6 5.20 8.48 -7.02
N GLN A 7 5.34 7.19 -6.76
CA GLN A 7 5.34 6.61 -5.43
C GLN A 7 6.37 5.49 -5.39
N VAL A 8 7.06 5.36 -4.26
CA VAL A 8 7.98 4.26 -4.01
C VAL A 8 7.59 3.61 -2.69
N VAL A 9 7.57 2.29 -2.68
CA VAL A 9 7.29 1.51 -1.48
C VAL A 9 8.51 0.68 -1.15
N GLY A 10 8.90 0.69 0.12
CA GLY A 10 10.09 -0.01 0.59
C GLY A 10 9.79 -1.41 1.12
N THR A 11 10.76 -1.91 1.85
CA THR A 11 10.74 -3.21 2.52
C THR A 11 11.03 -2.99 4.00
N TYR A 12 10.42 -3.77 4.86
CA TYR A 12 10.68 -3.66 6.29
C TYR A 12 10.82 -5.03 6.95
N MET A 13 11.37 -5.01 8.16
CA MET A 13 11.57 -6.19 8.97
C MET A 13 10.66 -6.12 10.19
N ILE A 14 10.00 -7.23 10.53
CA ILE A 14 9.18 -7.32 11.74
C ILE A 14 10.05 -7.82 12.89
N THR A 15 10.03 -7.09 14.00
CA THR A 15 10.81 -7.42 15.19
C THR A 15 9.94 -7.36 16.43
N ASP A 16 10.46 -7.94 17.53
CA ASP A 16 9.91 -7.71 18.86
C ASP A 16 10.37 -6.33 19.39
N ILE A 17 9.98 -6.01 20.63
CA ILE A 17 10.32 -4.71 21.25
C ILE A 17 11.84 -4.52 21.39
N ASP A 18 12.59 -5.61 21.49
CA ASP A 18 14.04 -5.57 21.65
C ASP A 18 14.79 -5.54 20.32
N GLY A 19 14.07 -5.58 19.20
CA GLY A 19 14.68 -5.53 17.88
C GLY A 19 15.04 -6.89 17.29
N LYS A 20 14.63 -7.99 17.93
CA LYS A 20 14.87 -9.34 17.43
C LYS A 20 13.84 -9.68 16.38
N MET A 21 14.30 -10.20 15.22
CA MET A 21 13.41 -10.56 14.13
C MET A 21 12.44 -11.68 14.56
N ILE A 22 11.15 -11.49 14.24
CA ILE A 22 10.10 -12.48 14.48
C ILE A 22 9.40 -12.82 13.16
N PRO A 23 8.82 -14.03 13.02
CA PRO A 23 8.12 -14.40 11.79
C PRO A 23 7.00 -13.42 11.45
N PRO A 24 6.77 -13.13 10.16
CA PRO A 24 7.43 -13.66 8.98
C PRO A 24 8.79 -13.03 8.63
N GLY A 25 9.29 -12.12 9.44
CA GLY A 25 10.58 -11.49 9.26
C GLY A 25 10.54 -10.33 8.29
N ILE A 26 10.91 -10.55 7.05
CA ILE A 26 11.01 -9.50 6.04
C ILE A 26 9.74 -9.43 5.21
N ILE A 27 9.18 -8.22 5.09
CA ILE A 27 8.00 -7.93 4.25
C ILE A 27 8.46 -7.11 3.06
N ASP A 28 8.58 -7.75 1.91
CA ASP A 28 9.14 -7.14 0.70
C ASP A 28 8.18 -7.15 -0.50
N HIS A 29 7.02 -7.79 -0.37
CA HIS A 29 6.01 -7.84 -1.46
C HIS A 29 6.62 -8.31 -2.79
N LYS A 30 7.34 -9.44 -2.77
CA LYS A 30 8.01 -9.98 -3.95
C LYS A 30 7.08 -10.28 -5.12
N GLU A 31 5.80 -10.49 -4.84
CA GLU A 31 4.79 -10.70 -5.88
C GLU A 31 4.58 -9.46 -6.75
N TRP A 32 5.05 -8.30 -6.31
CA TRP A 32 4.97 -7.08 -7.10
C TRP A 32 6.11 -7.03 -8.10
N THR A 33 5.82 -7.26 -9.38
CA THR A 33 6.83 -7.25 -10.43
C THR A 33 6.50 -6.18 -11.49
N PRO A 34 7.48 -5.77 -12.29
CA PRO A 34 7.21 -4.84 -13.40
C PRO A 34 6.14 -5.34 -14.36
N GLU A 35 6.05 -6.65 -14.57
CA GLU A 35 5.06 -7.24 -15.47
C GLU A 35 3.64 -7.13 -14.93
N ASN A 36 3.47 -7.18 -13.61
CA ASN A 36 2.18 -6.97 -12.97
C ASN A 36 1.77 -5.50 -13.03
N GLY A 37 2.76 -4.62 -13.10
CA GLY A 37 2.56 -3.21 -13.34
C GLY A 37 1.58 -2.56 -12.38
N ARG A 38 0.85 -1.60 -12.92
CA ARG A 38 -0.09 -0.80 -12.13
C ARG A 38 -1.29 -1.58 -11.64
N ASN A 39 -1.66 -2.65 -12.33
CA ASN A 39 -2.85 -3.43 -11.97
C ASN A 39 -2.66 -4.28 -10.73
N ASN A 40 -1.42 -4.49 -10.30
CA ASN A 40 -1.17 -5.27 -9.09
C ASN A 40 -1.80 -4.63 -7.84
N ALA A 41 -1.94 -3.31 -7.84
CA ALA A 41 -2.59 -2.59 -6.73
C ALA A 41 -4.03 -3.06 -6.48
N LEU A 42 -4.70 -3.57 -7.52
CA LEU A 42 -6.08 -4.08 -7.40
C LEU A 42 -6.16 -5.46 -6.75
N ARG A 43 -5.05 -6.17 -6.64
CA ARG A 43 -4.99 -7.57 -6.19
C ARG A 43 -4.55 -7.74 -4.75
N ILE A 44 -3.98 -6.69 -4.16
CA ILE A 44 -3.37 -6.77 -2.84
C ILE A 44 -4.20 -6.02 -1.82
N ASN A 45 -3.99 -6.33 -0.55
CA ASN A 45 -4.73 -5.72 0.55
C ASN A 45 -4.11 -4.42 1.05
N GLY A 46 -2.90 -4.12 0.62
CA GLY A 46 -2.18 -2.90 0.94
C GLY A 46 -0.93 -2.82 0.11
N LEU A 47 -0.45 -1.60 -0.14
CA LEU A 47 0.69 -1.40 -1.01
C LEU A 47 2.04 -1.63 -0.32
N GLY A 48 2.05 -1.62 1.00
CA GLY A 48 3.25 -1.83 1.80
C GLY A 48 3.79 -0.56 2.42
N ALA A 49 4.94 -0.71 3.05
CA ALA A 49 5.60 0.37 3.79
C ALA A 49 7.12 0.15 3.75
N PRO A 50 7.94 1.19 4.01
CA PRO A 50 7.53 2.59 4.07
C PRO A 50 7.19 3.14 2.69
N ARG A 51 6.60 4.34 2.65
CA ARG A 51 6.15 4.97 1.39
C ARG A 51 6.80 6.32 1.20
N ALA A 52 7.20 6.61 -0.04
CA ALA A 52 7.67 7.92 -0.43
C ALA A 52 6.88 8.38 -1.66
N PHE A 53 6.57 9.66 -1.73
CA PHE A 53 5.72 10.22 -2.78
C PHE A 53 6.40 11.40 -3.44
N TYR A 54 6.20 11.53 -4.75
CA TYR A 54 6.50 12.76 -5.46
C TYR A 54 5.47 13.81 -5.07
N THR A 55 5.89 14.85 -4.38
CA THR A 55 5.00 15.80 -3.71
C THR A 55 3.94 16.44 -4.62
N PRO A 56 4.26 16.91 -5.83
CA PRO A 56 3.24 17.49 -6.70
C PRO A 56 2.07 16.55 -7.01
N VAL A 57 2.36 15.26 -7.21
CA VAL A 57 1.31 14.26 -7.46
C VAL A 57 0.44 14.08 -6.22
N LEU A 58 1.07 14.03 -5.04
CA LEU A 58 0.33 13.89 -3.79
C LEU A 58 -0.64 15.06 -3.57
N ARG A 59 -0.22 16.26 -3.90
CA ARG A 59 -1.07 17.45 -3.79
C ARG A 59 -2.24 17.42 -4.77
N ASP A 60 -2.03 16.91 -5.98
CA ASP A 60 -3.07 16.81 -7.00
C ASP A 60 -4.11 15.75 -6.65
N VAL A 61 -3.66 14.58 -6.20
CA VAL A 61 -4.53 13.46 -5.90
C VAL A 61 -5.35 13.71 -4.63
N LYS A 62 -4.73 14.32 -3.64
CA LYS A 62 -5.28 14.59 -2.31
C LYS A 62 -5.54 13.31 -1.51
N ILE A 63 -5.26 13.38 -0.22
CA ILE A 63 -5.49 12.27 0.69
C ILE A 63 -6.95 12.26 1.12
N PRO A 64 -7.67 11.13 0.99
CA PRO A 64 -9.07 11.10 1.42
C PRO A 64 -9.19 11.26 2.94
N ASN A 65 -10.27 11.88 3.37
CA ASN A 65 -10.53 12.09 4.79
C ASN A 65 -11.15 10.83 5.40
N THR A 66 -10.32 9.88 5.72
CA THR A 66 -10.72 8.61 6.33
C THR A 66 -9.67 8.20 7.34
N SER A 67 -10.10 7.47 8.38
CA SER A 67 -9.20 6.97 9.42
C SER A 67 -8.51 5.65 9.06
N TYR A 68 -8.89 5.03 7.93
CA TYR A 68 -8.31 3.77 7.48
C TYR A 68 -8.36 3.67 5.96
N GLY A 69 -7.31 3.10 5.39
CA GLY A 69 -7.25 2.85 3.96
C GLY A 69 -6.93 4.07 3.10
N GLU A 70 -6.59 5.20 3.70
CA GLU A 70 -6.20 6.41 2.98
C GLU A 70 -4.98 6.18 2.11
N ASP A 71 -4.03 5.42 2.59
CA ASP A 71 -2.81 5.06 1.85
C ASP A 71 -3.12 4.15 0.67
N TYR A 72 -4.04 3.22 0.85
CA TYR A 72 -4.45 2.33 -0.21
C TYR A 72 -5.22 3.07 -1.31
N ALA A 73 -6.16 3.93 -0.93
CA ALA A 73 -6.90 4.76 -1.87
C ALA A 73 -5.95 5.66 -2.68
N LEU A 74 -4.99 6.27 -2.00
CA LEU A 74 -3.98 7.12 -2.64
C LEU A 74 -3.14 6.32 -3.64
N GLY A 75 -2.67 5.14 -3.23
CA GLY A 75 -1.88 4.27 -4.10
C GLY A 75 -2.66 3.75 -5.29
N LEU A 76 -3.93 3.42 -5.12
CA LEU A 76 -4.79 3.05 -6.25
C LEU A 76 -4.87 4.16 -7.28
N ASN A 77 -5.10 5.39 -6.83
CA ASN A 77 -5.19 6.54 -7.73
C ASN A 77 -3.87 6.79 -8.47
N ILE A 78 -2.76 6.81 -7.75
CA ILE A 78 -1.43 7.02 -8.35
C ILE A 78 -1.11 5.92 -9.36
N SER A 79 -1.39 4.66 -9.02
CA SER A 79 -1.07 3.53 -9.89
C SER A 79 -1.95 3.45 -11.14
N ARG A 80 -3.01 4.25 -11.22
CA ARG A 80 -3.81 4.35 -12.44
C ARG A 80 -2.99 4.88 -13.62
N HIS A 81 -2.09 5.80 -13.37
CA HIS A 81 -1.31 6.48 -14.41
C HIS A 81 0.19 6.25 -14.33
N PHE A 82 0.71 5.87 -13.17
CA PHE A 82 2.14 5.76 -12.91
C PHE A 82 2.50 4.41 -12.31
N GLN A 83 3.70 3.96 -12.55
CA GLN A 83 4.22 2.78 -11.86
C GLN A 83 4.67 3.14 -10.44
N ILE A 84 4.48 2.21 -9.53
CA ILE A 84 4.97 2.33 -8.15
C ILE A 84 6.31 1.61 -8.07
N GLY A 85 7.35 2.35 -7.67
CA GLY A 85 8.68 1.79 -7.50
C GLY A 85 8.82 1.00 -6.22
N ARG A 86 9.79 0.10 -6.19
CA ARG A 86 10.06 -0.75 -5.04
C ARG A 86 11.52 -0.66 -4.62
N VAL A 87 11.76 -0.70 -3.31
CA VAL A 87 13.08 -0.86 -2.72
C VAL A 87 13.04 -2.15 -1.90
N TYR A 88 13.87 -3.12 -2.29
CA TYR A 88 13.81 -4.47 -1.71
C TYR A 88 14.75 -4.68 -0.53
N VAL A 89 15.59 -3.71 -0.23
CA VAL A 89 16.44 -3.73 0.97
C VAL A 89 15.61 -3.26 2.15
N PRO A 90 15.62 -3.96 3.32
CA PRO A 90 14.90 -3.47 4.50
C PRO A 90 15.40 -2.10 4.91
N VAL A 91 14.47 -1.14 5.06
CA VAL A 91 14.81 0.25 5.36
C VAL A 91 14.27 0.69 6.73
N TYR A 92 13.47 -0.14 7.39
CA TYR A 92 13.11 0.10 8.79
C TYR A 92 12.69 -1.20 9.47
N MET A 93 12.62 -1.15 10.82
CA MET A 93 12.17 -2.24 11.67
C MET A 93 10.79 -1.90 12.23
N CYS A 94 9.81 -2.77 11.95
CA CYS A 94 8.46 -2.63 12.50
C CYS A 94 8.39 -3.44 13.80
N ARG A 95 8.36 -2.75 14.94
CA ARG A 95 8.31 -3.40 16.25
C ARG A 95 6.89 -3.80 16.59
N ARG A 96 6.72 -5.00 17.10
CA ARG A 96 5.44 -5.54 17.54
C ARG A 96 5.45 -5.81 19.03
N TRP A 97 4.38 -5.42 19.70
CA TRP A 97 4.15 -5.71 21.12
C TRP A 97 2.63 -5.69 21.37
N ASP A 98 2.21 -6.17 22.55
CA ASP A 98 0.80 -6.42 22.84
C ASP A 98 -0.10 -5.18 22.72
N ASP A 99 0.42 -4.00 23.03
CA ASP A 99 -0.33 -2.74 22.97
C ASP A 99 -0.25 -2.04 21.62
N ASN A 100 0.38 -2.67 20.62
CA ASN A 100 0.49 -2.09 19.28
C ASN A 100 -0.89 -2.08 18.60
N SER A 101 -1.34 -0.91 18.16
CA SER A 101 -2.68 -0.70 17.61
C SER A 101 -2.99 -1.57 16.38
N ASP A 102 -1.98 -1.94 15.60
CA ASP A 102 -2.17 -2.78 14.41
C ASP A 102 -2.54 -4.21 14.77
N ALA A 103 -2.22 -4.65 15.99
CA ALA A 103 -2.47 -6.02 16.44
C ALA A 103 -3.81 -6.17 17.16
N SER A 104 -4.53 -5.09 17.45
CA SER A 104 -5.67 -5.09 18.37
C SER A 104 -7.01 -4.76 17.72
N LEU A 105 -7.13 -4.85 16.40
CA LEU A 105 -8.40 -4.63 15.70
C LEU A 105 -9.38 -5.77 15.96
N ASP A 106 -10.63 -5.45 16.34
CA ASP A 106 -11.67 -6.45 16.49
C ASP A 106 -12.20 -6.91 15.11
N VAL A 107 -12.94 -8.02 15.10
CA VAL A 107 -13.42 -8.65 13.86
C VAL A 107 -14.39 -7.74 13.09
N VAL A 108 -15.30 -7.04 13.79
CA VAL A 108 -16.27 -6.15 13.15
C VAL A 108 -15.55 -4.99 12.46
N LYS A 109 -14.61 -4.38 13.15
CA LYS A 109 -13.83 -3.26 12.62
C LYS A 109 -12.98 -3.71 11.43
N MET A 110 -12.37 -4.89 11.52
CA MET A 110 -11.58 -5.47 10.43
C MET A 110 -12.43 -5.73 9.20
N ASN A 111 -13.64 -6.27 9.38
CA ASN A 111 -14.57 -6.52 8.28
C ASN A 111 -15.02 -5.22 7.62
N ASN A 112 -15.30 -4.18 8.39
CA ASN A 112 -15.67 -2.88 7.86
C ASN A 112 -14.52 -2.26 7.06
N ASN A 113 -13.28 -2.40 7.55
CA ASN A 113 -12.10 -1.92 6.85
C ASN A 113 -11.91 -2.65 5.51
N ASN A 114 -12.11 -3.97 5.50
CA ASN A 114 -12.00 -4.76 4.28
C ASN A 114 -13.11 -4.42 3.28
N LEU A 115 -14.32 -4.18 3.75
CA LEU A 115 -15.42 -3.75 2.90
C LEU A 115 -15.12 -2.39 2.24
N TYR A 116 -14.58 -1.45 2.99
CA TYR A 116 -14.15 -0.17 2.44
C TYR A 116 -13.12 -0.36 1.32
N LYS A 117 -12.12 -1.19 1.54
CA LYS A 117 -11.09 -1.48 0.53
C LYS A 117 -11.69 -2.13 -0.72
N ASP A 118 -12.63 -3.05 -0.54
CA ASP A 118 -13.31 -3.70 -1.68
C ASP A 118 -14.09 -2.69 -2.50
N ARG A 119 -14.75 -1.73 -1.87
CA ARG A 119 -15.47 -0.67 -2.57
C ARG A 119 -14.54 0.21 -3.39
N ILE A 120 -13.44 0.68 -2.81
CA ILE A 120 -12.52 1.53 -3.56
C ILE A 120 -11.83 0.77 -4.68
N ARG A 121 -11.54 -0.53 -4.50
CA ARG A 121 -11.00 -1.38 -5.58
C ARG A 121 -12.00 -1.48 -6.73
N THR A 122 -13.25 -1.68 -6.43
CA THR A 122 -14.31 -1.82 -7.44
C THR A 122 -14.43 -0.54 -8.24
N TRP A 123 -14.47 0.62 -7.58
CA TRP A 123 -14.52 1.90 -8.27
C TRP A 123 -13.29 2.14 -9.12
N GLU A 124 -12.11 1.78 -8.63
CA GLU A 124 -10.87 1.92 -9.38
C GLU A 124 -10.86 1.01 -10.61
N LEU A 125 -11.30 -0.24 -10.45
CA LEU A 125 -11.41 -1.18 -11.58
C LEU A 125 -12.35 -0.65 -12.65
N GLN A 126 -13.51 -0.14 -12.26
CA GLN A 126 -14.47 0.46 -13.18
C GLN A 126 -13.87 1.64 -13.93
N ALA A 127 -13.12 2.50 -13.23
CA ALA A 127 -12.44 3.63 -13.86
C ALA A 127 -11.42 3.17 -14.90
N ARG A 128 -10.64 2.14 -14.59
CA ARG A 128 -9.63 1.61 -15.52
C ARG A 128 -10.25 0.95 -16.73
N VAL A 129 -11.35 0.22 -16.54
CA VAL A 129 -12.09 -0.37 -17.66
C VAL A 129 -12.64 0.73 -18.59
N ALA A 130 -13.18 1.79 -18.03
CA ALA A 130 -13.68 2.93 -18.82
C ALA A 130 -12.56 3.60 -19.61
N MET A 131 -11.37 3.75 -19.02
CA MET A 131 -10.20 4.30 -19.73
C MET A 131 -9.79 3.44 -20.92
N ASN A 132 -9.85 2.12 -20.78
CA ASN A 132 -9.40 1.20 -21.83
C ASN A 132 -10.38 1.09 -22.99
N LYS A 133 -11.61 1.57 -22.84
CA LYS A 133 -12.61 1.57 -23.92
C LYS A 133 -12.48 2.76 -24.87
N LYS A 134 -11.61 3.70 -24.59
CA LYS A 134 -11.42 4.89 -25.43
C LYS A 134 -10.45 4.65 -26.58
#